data_0fdcfa22b2abf42051794b3ae32ab721
#
_entry.id   0fdcfa22b2abf42051794b3ae32ab721
#
_cell.length_a   1.000
_cell.length_b   1.000
_cell.length_c   1.000
_cell.angle_alpha   90.00
_cell.angle_beta   90.00
_cell.angle_gamma   90.00
#
_symmetry.space_group_name_H-M   'P 1'
#
loop_
_entity.id
_entity.type
_entity.pdbx_description
1 polymer ?
#
loop_
_entity_poly.entity_id
_entity_poly.type
_entity_poly.pdbx_seq_one_letter_code
_entity_poly.pdbx_strand_id
1 'polypeptide(L)'
;MKNFDELLKKYADFIVRVGVNPQPGQTMIIRCPLEAAPLARLCVRSGFEAGARDVQVDWSDNAVSRTRMELGSEEALTDNKPYQLRRYLDYAESEGSVCVLHLIADDPEVYAGLDGAKISRVNAANRKFMAPWREYTMNDRVQWSIAAMPSAPWAKKMFPELDTDAAIEKLWQLIFDVCRVTGGDPVNEWKAHLDRLTSLGEKMNALDLESVHFESANGTDLTVGLAEQAIWESAGSKNEKGVFFLPNIPTEEVFTAPHKDKVDGIVYGTKPYVFNGQLIKGFHVTFKDGKVVDHGAEEGADLLGRLLDTDEGARHIGEVALVPASSPINRSGALFYSTLFDENAACHIAFGASYPGTTEGGTGLTKEQLEERGMNQSTIHEDVMIGAEDSHITGKCRDGRVVELFRNGVWVL
;
A
#
# COMPACT_ATOMS: atom_id res chain seq x y z
N MET A 1 -2.10 8.40 -27.40
CA MET A 1 -2.84 7.11 -27.17
C MET A 1 -4.19 7.14 -27.88
N LYS A 2 -4.56 6.09 -28.64
CA LYS A 2 -5.91 5.99 -29.23
C LYS A 2 -6.92 5.73 -28.11
N ASN A 3 -8.11 6.34 -28.19
CA ASN A 3 -9.22 6.19 -27.25
C ASN A 3 -8.88 6.57 -25.79
N PHE A 4 -7.95 7.49 -25.57
CA PHE A 4 -7.54 7.90 -24.23
C PHE A 4 -8.71 8.33 -23.33
N ASP A 5 -9.59 9.21 -23.84
CA ASP A 5 -10.74 9.71 -23.06
C ASP A 5 -11.71 8.60 -22.66
N GLU A 6 -11.88 7.58 -23.52
CA GLU A 6 -12.71 6.41 -23.21
C GLU A 6 -12.05 5.55 -22.13
N LEU A 7 -10.75 5.29 -22.23
CA LEU A 7 -10.00 4.53 -21.22
C LEU A 7 -9.97 5.27 -19.87
N LEU A 8 -9.75 6.58 -19.89
CA LEU A 8 -9.76 7.39 -18.68
C LEU A 8 -11.13 7.37 -17.99
N LYS A 9 -12.22 7.42 -18.77
CA LYS A 9 -13.57 7.29 -18.22
C LYS A 9 -13.82 5.90 -17.64
N LYS A 10 -13.43 4.82 -18.34
CA LYS A 10 -13.52 3.44 -17.83
C LYS A 10 -12.75 3.27 -16.53
N TYR A 11 -11.55 3.84 -16.47
CA TYR A 11 -10.71 3.82 -15.27
C TYR A 11 -11.40 4.56 -14.10
N ALA A 12 -11.91 5.78 -14.35
CA ALA A 12 -12.65 6.54 -13.33
C ALA A 12 -13.89 5.79 -12.82
N ASP A 13 -14.67 5.20 -13.72
CA ASP A 13 -15.85 4.41 -13.35
C ASP A 13 -15.47 3.17 -12.54
N PHE A 14 -14.38 2.50 -12.90
CA PHE A 14 -13.87 1.33 -12.18
C PHE A 14 -13.38 1.68 -10.77
N ILE A 15 -12.50 2.67 -10.62
CA ILE A 15 -11.95 3.06 -9.29
C ILE A 15 -13.01 3.60 -8.35
N VAL A 16 -14.11 4.18 -8.88
CA VAL A 16 -15.23 4.64 -8.07
C VAL A 16 -16.18 3.49 -7.73
N ARG A 17 -16.68 2.77 -8.74
CA ARG A 17 -17.77 1.80 -8.54
C ARG A 17 -17.33 0.48 -7.94
N VAL A 18 -16.08 0.07 -8.19
CA VAL A 18 -15.50 -1.17 -7.67
C VAL A 18 -14.46 -0.87 -6.60
N GLY A 19 -13.62 0.13 -6.84
CA GLY A 19 -12.60 0.58 -5.89
C GLY A 19 -13.20 1.04 -4.58
N VAL A 20 -13.58 2.31 -4.49
CA VAL A 20 -14.12 2.89 -3.25
C VAL A 20 -15.58 2.54 -2.97
N ASN A 21 -16.35 2.16 -4.00
CA ASN A 21 -17.73 1.66 -3.94
C ASN A 21 -18.67 2.50 -3.04
N PRO A 22 -18.91 3.79 -3.38
CA PRO A 22 -19.77 4.64 -2.58
C PRO A 22 -21.20 4.11 -2.53
N GLN A 23 -21.80 4.06 -1.34
CA GLN A 23 -23.15 3.60 -1.15
C GLN A 23 -24.15 4.77 -1.15
N PRO A 24 -25.44 4.52 -1.49
CA PRO A 24 -26.46 5.56 -1.42
C PRO A 24 -26.50 6.25 -0.06
N GLY A 25 -26.47 7.59 -0.08
CA GLY A 25 -26.47 8.42 1.12
C GLY A 25 -25.10 8.73 1.72
N GLN A 26 -24.01 8.07 1.28
CA GLN A 26 -22.65 8.39 1.72
C GLN A 26 -22.15 9.70 1.09
N THR A 27 -21.24 10.36 1.81
CA THR A 27 -20.38 11.38 1.22
C THR A 27 -19.09 10.72 0.75
N MET A 28 -18.71 10.93 -0.51
CA MET A 28 -17.40 10.53 -1.03
C MET A 28 -16.43 11.71 -0.95
N ILE A 29 -15.28 11.51 -0.34
CA ILE A 29 -14.18 12.50 -0.31
C ILE A 29 -13.07 12.01 -1.23
N ILE A 30 -12.73 12.79 -2.25
CA ILE A 30 -11.58 12.55 -3.13
C ILE A 30 -10.44 13.41 -2.63
N ARG A 31 -9.31 12.79 -2.30
CA ARG A 31 -8.08 13.49 -1.92
C ARG A 31 -7.08 13.33 -3.05
N CYS A 32 -6.62 14.43 -3.62
CA CYS A 32 -5.73 14.37 -4.78
C CYS A 32 -4.90 15.63 -4.96
N PRO A 33 -3.71 15.53 -5.59
CA PRO A 33 -2.99 16.71 -6.06
C PRO A 33 -3.68 17.34 -7.27
N LEU A 34 -3.37 18.62 -7.53
CA LEU A 34 -3.96 19.38 -8.66
C LEU A 34 -3.71 18.71 -10.01
N GLU A 35 -2.60 18.01 -10.16
CA GLU A 35 -2.25 17.25 -11.36
C GLU A 35 -3.31 16.19 -11.67
N ALA A 36 -3.96 15.62 -10.66
CA ALA A 36 -5.02 14.62 -10.83
C ALA A 36 -6.40 15.21 -11.17
N ALA A 37 -6.53 16.53 -11.35
CA ALA A 37 -7.82 17.17 -11.62
C ALA A 37 -8.61 16.59 -12.82
N PRO A 38 -8.01 16.18 -13.95
CA PRO A 38 -8.78 15.56 -15.03
C PRO A 38 -9.48 14.27 -14.59
N LEU A 39 -8.79 13.38 -13.87
CA LEU A 39 -9.34 12.13 -13.36
C LEU A 39 -10.34 12.39 -12.22
N ALA A 40 -10.03 13.29 -11.29
CA ALA A 40 -10.91 13.64 -10.16
C ALA A 40 -12.28 14.13 -10.63
N ARG A 41 -12.34 14.96 -11.71
CA ARG A 41 -13.60 15.42 -12.28
C ARG A 41 -14.47 14.28 -12.82
N LEU A 42 -13.88 13.26 -13.41
CA LEU A 42 -14.59 12.05 -13.85
C LEU A 42 -15.06 11.22 -12.65
N CYS A 43 -14.22 11.09 -11.63
CA CYS A 43 -14.58 10.40 -10.38
C CYS A 43 -15.72 11.10 -9.64
N VAL A 44 -15.76 12.44 -9.61
CA VAL A 44 -16.90 13.21 -9.07
C VAL A 44 -18.20 12.83 -9.79
N ARG A 45 -18.20 12.82 -11.13
CA ARG A 45 -19.37 12.42 -11.92
C ARG A 45 -19.78 10.98 -11.60
N SER A 46 -18.82 10.05 -11.65
CA SER A 46 -19.07 8.63 -11.38
C SER A 46 -19.60 8.40 -9.95
N GLY A 47 -19.12 9.16 -8.95
CA GLY A 47 -19.60 9.11 -7.57
C GLY A 47 -21.07 9.47 -7.43
N PHE A 48 -21.51 10.57 -8.05
CA PHE A 48 -22.93 10.92 -8.07
C PHE A 48 -23.78 9.90 -8.85
N GLU A 49 -23.28 9.41 -9.99
CA GLU A 49 -23.96 8.37 -10.78
C GLU A 49 -24.03 7.02 -10.06
N ALA A 50 -23.10 6.76 -9.10
CA ALA A 50 -23.13 5.59 -8.22
C ALA A 50 -24.09 5.76 -7.02
N GLY A 51 -24.64 6.97 -6.80
CA GLY A 51 -25.61 7.26 -5.74
C GLY A 51 -25.04 7.94 -4.50
N ALA A 52 -23.79 8.41 -4.53
CA ALA A 52 -23.28 9.22 -3.43
C ALA A 52 -24.18 10.45 -3.19
N ARG A 53 -24.42 10.77 -1.92
CA ARG A 53 -25.17 11.97 -1.52
C ARG A 53 -24.45 13.25 -1.90
N ASP A 54 -23.15 13.24 -1.71
CA ASP A 54 -22.25 14.36 -2.00
C ASP A 54 -20.87 13.81 -2.40
N VAL A 55 -20.13 14.56 -3.22
CA VAL A 55 -18.76 14.26 -3.60
C VAL A 55 -17.91 15.51 -3.43
N GLN A 56 -16.98 15.45 -2.49
CA GLN A 56 -16.09 16.55 -2.16
C GLN A 56 -14.68 16.25 -2.64
N VAL A 57 -13.91 17.29 -2.99
CA VAL A 57 -12.52 17.15 -3.43
C VAL A 57 -11.60 17.97 -2.55
N ASP A 58 -10.63 17.30 -1.92
CA ASP A 58 -9.55 17.90 -1.15
C ASP A 58 -8.30 17.98 -2.04
N TRP A 59 -8.01 19.19 -2.47
CA TRP A 59 -6.87 19.45 -3.32
C TRP A 59 -5.58 19.65 -2.53
N SER A 60 -4.51 19.06 -3.02
CA SER A 60 -3.13 19.33 -2.61
C SER A 60 -2.31 19.81 -3.81
N ASP A 61 -1.08 20.26 -3.57
CA ASP A 61 -0.16 20.71 -4.61
C ASP A 61 1.25 20.35 -4.17
N ASN A 62 1.97 19.58 -5.00
CA ASN A 62 3.31 19.10 -4.71
C ASN A 62 4.33 20.25 -4.58
N ALA A 63 4.22 21.29 -5.42
CA ALA A 63 5.11 22.45 -5.34
C ALA A 63 4.86 23.29 -4.08
N VAL A 64 3.59 23.45 -3.68
CA VAL A 64 3.24 24.10 -2.42
C VAL A 64 3.74 23.29 -1.23
N SER A 65 3.56 21.97 -1.25
CA SER A 65 4.03 21.07 -0.19
C SER A 65 5.55 21.14 -0.03
N ARG A 66 6.30 21.12 -1.13
CA ARG A 66 7.75 21.30 -1.13
C ARG A 66 8.15 22.66 -0.54
N THR A 67 7.56 23.75 -1.04
CA THR A 67 7.88 25.10 -0.56
C THR A 67 7.59 25.26 0.95
N ARG A 68 6.47 24.72 1.42
CA ARG A 68 6.14 24.72 2.84
C ARG A 68 7.17 23.95 3.67
N MET A 69 7.59 22.76 3.18
CA MET A 69 8.60 21.96 3.87
C MET A 69 9.96 22.64 3.91
N GLU A 70 10.34 23.32 2.82
CA GLU A 70 11.60 24.06 2.70
C GLU A 70 11.64 25.28 3.64
N LEU A 71 10.64 26.16 3.54
CA LEU A 71 10.65 27.49 4.15
C LEU A 71 9.90 27.57 5.50
N GLY A 72 8.92 26.69 5.73
CA GLY A 72 8.14 26.70 6.96
C GLY A 72 8.97 26.24 8.16
N SER A 73 8.73 26.84 9.34
CA SER A 73 9.30 26.32 10.58
C SER A 73 8.64 24.97 10.95
N GLU A 74 9.37 24.10 11.63
CA GLU A 74 8.85 22.83 12.12
C GLU A 74 7.64 23.04 13.03
N GLU A 75 7.71 24.04 13.91
CA GLU A 75 6.60 24.45 14.79
C GLU A 75 5.32 24.78 13.99
N ALA A 76 5.44 25.59 12.93
CA ALA A 76 4.29 25.97 12.11
C ALA A 76 3.74 24.80 11.28
N LEU A 77 4.60 23.87 10.83
CA LEU A 77 4.22 22.71 10.04
C LEU A 77 3.56 21.60 10.86
N THR A 78 3.76 21.63 12.18
CA THR A 78 3.18 20.68 13.14
C THR A 78 2.05 21.26 13.98
N ASP A 79 1.75 22.55 13.83
CA ASP A 79 0.64 23.24 14.51
C ASP A 79 -0.72 22.86 13.87
N ASN A 80 -1.08 21.60 14.00
CA ASN A 80 -2.33 21.07 13.47
C ASN A 80 -3.54 21.58 14.26
N LYS A 81 -4.59 22.01 13.55
CA LYS A 81 -5.80 22.53 14.17
C LYS A 81 -6.90 21.47 14.26
N PRO A 82 -7.63 21.37 15.37
CA PRO A 82 -8.63 20.32 15.60
C PRO A 82 -9.65 20.17 14.45
N TYR A 83 -10.05 21.25 13.76
CA TYR A 83 -11.01 21.19 12.68
C TYR A 83 -10.55 20.34 11.49
N GLN A 84 -9.22 20.20 11.27
CA GLN A 84 -8.65 19.42 10.18
C GLN A 84 -8.93 17.92 10.37
N LEU A 85 -8.83 17.42 11.59
CA LEU A 85 -9.20 16.05 11.94
C LEU A 85 -10.71 15.92 12.10
N ARG A 86 -11.34 16.87 12.83
CA ARG A 86 -12.75 16.79 13.18
C ARG A 86 -13.66 16.69 11.93
N ARG A 87 -13.29 17.34 10.83
CA ARG A 87 -14.00 17.22 9.56
C ARG A 87 -14.19 15.78 9.12
N TYR A 88 -13.14 14.97 9.12
CA TYR A 88 -13.21 13.56 8.72
C TYR A 88 -14.03 12.72 9.70
N LEU A 89 -13.84 12.95 10.99
CA LEU A 89 -14.59 12.25 12.03
C LEU A 89 -16.09 12.58 11.98
N ASP A 90 -16.45 13.85 11.79
CA ASP A 90 -17.86 14.28 11.66
C ASP A 90 -18.56 13.59 10.48
N TYR A 91 -17.86 13.39 9.34
CA TYR A 91 -18.42 12.62 8.23
C TYR A 91 -18.53 11.13 8.54
N ALA A 92 -17.51 10.53 9.16
CA ALA A 92 -17.53 9.12 9.52
C ALA A 92 -18.62 8.78 10.54
N GLU A 93 -18.85 9.68 11.52
CA GLU A 93 -19.86 9.56 12.56
C GLU A 93 -21.27 9.95 12.11
N SER A 94 -21.44 10.54 10.89
CA SER A 94 -22.72 10.92 10.34
C SER A 94 -23.55 9.69 9.93
N GLU A 95 -24.89 9.84 9.84
CA GLU A 95 -25.82 8.75 9.47
C GLU A 95 -25.45 8.08 8.14
N GLY A 96 -25.10 8.88 7.11
CA GLY A 96 -24.70 8.36 5.80
C GLY A 96 -23.28 7.80 5.79
N SER A 97 -22.43 8.18 6.76
CA SER A 97 -21.01 7.87 6.80
C SER A 97 -20.22 8.43 5.59
N VAL A 98 -18.99 8.02 5.43
CA VAL A 98 -18.07 8.51 4.39
C VAL A 98 -17.34 7.36 3.71
N CYS A 99 -16.95 7.57 2.46
CA CYS A 99 -15.90 6.76 1.81
C CYS A 99 -14.84 7.71 1.22
N VAL A 100 -13.60 7.25 1.11
CA VAL A 100 -12.47 8.09 0.71
C VAL A 100 -11.71 7.49 -0.47
N LEU A 101 -11.58 8.27 -1.53
CA LEU A 101 -10.75 7.95 -2.69
C LEU A 101 -9.49 8.81 -2.66
N HIS A 102 -8.33 8.17 -2.60
CA HIS A 102 -7.04 8.82 -2.75
C HIS A 102 -6.56 8.66 -4.20
N LEU A 103 -6.41 9.78 -4.91
CA LEU A 103 -5.75 9.78 -6.21
C LEU A 103 -4.33 10.30 -6.01
N ILE A 104 -3.35 9.45 -6.29
CA ILE A 104 -1.95 9.82 -6.22
C ILE A 104 -1.44 10.24 -7.62
N ALA A 105 -0.70 11.33 -7.66
CA ALA A 105 0.04 11.82 -8.84
C ALA A 105 1.31 12.51 -8.32
N ASP A 106 2.02 11.80 -7.45
CA ASP A 106 3.10 12.37 -6.67
C ASP A 106 4.38 12.51 -7.52
N ASP A 107 5.22 13.44 -7.11
CA ASP A 107 6.61 13.49 -7.51
C ASP A 107 7.42 12.63 -6.55
N PRO A 108 8.02 11.49 -6.98
CA PRO A 108 8.80 10.62 -6.11
C PRO A 108 9.98 11.30 -5.43
N GLU A 109 10.42 12.45 -5.97
CA GLU A 109 11.53 13.24 -5.46
C GLU A 109 11.10 14.62 -4.94
N VAL A 110 9.82 14.78 -4.58
CA VAL A 110 9.27 16.08 -4.15
C VAL A 110 10.09 16.75 -3.05
N TYR A 111 10.70 15.99 -2.15
CA TYR A 111 11.54 16.50 -1.06
C TYR A 111 13.05 16.27 -1.27
N ALA A 112 13.48 15.88 -2.45
CA ALA A 112 14.91 15.69 -2.74
C ALA A 112 15.72 16.97 -2.44
N GLY A 113 16.85 16.80 -1.73
CA GLY A 113 17.75 17.89 -1.34
C GLY A 113 17.29 18.69 -0.11
N LEU A 114 16.14 18.39 0.51
CA LEU A 114 15.71 19.02 1.75
C LEU A 114 16.22 18.27 3.00
N ASP A 115 16.10 18.89 4.18
CA ASP A 115 16.45 18.27 5.47
C ASP A 115 15.54 17.07 5.78
N GLY A 116 16.06 15.87 5.58
CA GLY A 116 15.35 14.62 5.81
C GLY A 116 14.94 14.40 7.27
N ALA A 117 15.71 14.94 8.24
CA ALA A 117 15.36 14.84 9.65
C ALA A 117 14.14 15.71 9.98
N LYS A 118 14.08 16.95 9.45
CA LYS A 118 12.90 17.82 9.55
C LYS A 118 11.68 17.16 8.91
N ILE A 119 11.81 16.62 7.70
CA ILE A 119 10.72 15.95 6.99
C ILE A 119 10.16 14.81 7.84
N SER A 120 11.03 13.95 8.38
CA SER A 120 10.64 12.81 9.22
C SER A 120 9.87 13.25 10.48
N ARG A 121 10.35 14.29 11.19
CA ARG A 121 9.68 14.81 12.40
C ARG A 121 8.32 15.42 12.08
N VAL A 122 8.23 16.25 11.03
CA VAL A 122 6.96 16.85 10.59
C VAL A 122 5.95 15.79 10.20
N ASN A 123 6.36 14.80 9.39
CA ASN A 123 5.48 13.71 8.97
C ASN A 123 5.04 12.85 10.17
N ALA A 124 5.93 12.54 11.11
CA ALA A 124 5.58 11.80 12.32
C ALA A 124 4.54 12.55 13.18
N ALA A 125 4.72 13.86 13.39
CA ALA A 125 3.76 14.68 14.13
C ALA A 125 2.38 14.73 13.44
N ASN A 126 2.35 14.88 12.13
CA ASN A 126 1.11 14.91 11.34
C ASN A 126 0.41 13.53 11.34
N ARG A 127 1.16 12.42 11.22
CA ARG A 127 0.61 11.06 11.37
C ARG A 127 0.00 10.84 12.74
N LYS A 128 0.69 11.27 13.82
CA LYS A 128 0.18 11.18 15.18
C LYS A 128 -1.11 11.98 15.36
N PHE A 129 -1.17 13.18 14.81
CA PHE A 129 -2.38 14.02 14.86
C PHE A 129 -3.57 13.35 14.16
N MET A 130 -3.33 12.73 13.00
CA MET A 130 -4.36 12.04 12.21
C MET A 130 -4.65 10.60 12.68
N ALA A 131 -4.00 10.11 13.73
CA ALA A 131 -4.18 8.74 14.22
C ALA A 131 -5.65 8.35 14.46
N PRO A 132 -6.53 9.20 15.06
CA PRO A 132 -7.93 8.85 15.24
C PRO A 132 -8.69 8.60 13.92
N TRP A 133 -8.34 9.33 12.85
CA TRP A 133 -8.89 9.08 11.52
C TRP A 133 -8.33 7.79 10.91
N ARG A 134 -7.02 7.54 11.08
CA ARG A 134 -6.39 6.31 10.60
C ARG A 134 -7.03 5.05 11.21
N GLU A 135 -7.54 5.10 12.41
CA GLU A 135 -8.27 3.98 13.03
C GLU A 135 -9.52 3.60 12.23
N TYR A 136 -10.17 4.55 11.56
CA TYR A 136 -11.31 4.25 10.70
C TYR A 136 -10.91 3.50 9.43
N THR A 137 -9.77 3.85 8.81
CA THR A 137 -9.29 3.19 7.60
C THR A 137 -8.54 1.89 7.89
N MET A 138 -7.68 1.83 8.91
CA MET A 138 -6.93 0.62 9.27
C MET A 138 -7.83 -0.52 9.80
N ASN A 139 -8.99 -0.19 10.38
CA ASN A 139 -9.97 -1.18 10.83
C ASN A 139 -11.14 -1.34 9.86
N ASP A 140 -11.02 -0.88 8.64
CA ASP A 140 -12.05 -0.95 7.60
C ASP A 140 -13.45 -0.50 8.05
N ARG A 141 -13.51 0.49 8.96
CA ARG A 141 -14.81 1.04 9.41
C ARG A 141 -15.49 1.85 8.32
N VAL A 142 -14.72 2.41 7.41
CA VAL A 142 -15.15 3.13 6.21
C VAL A 142 -14.43 2.60 4.98
N GLN A 143 -15.06 2.65 3.81
CA GLN A 143 -14.39 2.28 2.56
C GLN A 143 -13.32 3.31 2.23
N TRP A 144 -12.19 2.83 1.74
CA TRP A 144 -11.13 3.66 1.20
C TRP A 144 -10.48 2.97 0.00
N SER A 145 -9.96 3.76 -0.93
CA SER A 145 -9.27 3.23 -2.10
C SER A 145 -8.18 4.19 -2.54
N ILE A 146 -7.08 3.62 -3.05
CA ILE A 146 -5.98 4.37 -3.63
C ILE A 146 -5.86 4.00 -5.10
N ALA A 147 -5.78 5.00 -5.97
CA ALA A 147 -5.54 4.83 -7.40
C ALA A 147 -4.60 5.92 -7.89
N ALA A 148 -3.94 5.71 -9.01
CA ALA A 148 -2.90 6.61 -9.49
C ALA A 148 -3.24 7.27 -10.82
N MET A 149 -2.59 8.40 -11.04
CA MET A 149 -2.55 9.14 -12.30
C MET A 149 -1.12 9.65 -12.54
N PRO A 150 -0.60 9.65 -13.77
CA PRO A 150 0.70 10.24 -14.05
C PRO A 150 0.80 11.71 -13.67
N SER A 151 1.91 12.06 -13.03
CA SER A 151 2.42 13.44 -13.00
C SER A 151 3.62 13.58 -13.95
N ALA A 152 3.93 14.80 -14.39
CA ALA A 152 5.09 15.05 -15.24
C ALA A 152 6.42 14.67 -14.55
N PRO A 153 6.67 15.02 -13.27
CA PRO A 153 7.88 14.59 -12.57
C PRO A 153 7.98 13.07 -12.46
N TRP A 154 6.88 12.39 -12.08
CA TRP A 154 6.87 10.93 -11.97
C TRP A 154 7.16 10.25 -13.32
N ALA A 155 6.47 10.66 -14.38
CA ALA A 155 6.70 10.11 -15.72
C ALA A 155 8.14 10.31 -16.20
N LYS A 156 8.72 11.49 -15.95
CA LYS A 156 10.12 11.79 -16.29
C LYS A 156 11.12 11.02 -15.43
N LYS A 157 10.80 10.72 -14.18
CA LYS A 157 11.64 9.84 -13.32
C LYS A 157 11.67 8.42 -13.87
N MET A 158 10.52 7.90 -14.34
CA MET A 158 10.44 6.56 -14.92
C MET A 158 11.07 6.49 -16.33
N PHE A 159 10.89 7.52 -17.14
CA PHE A 159 11.31 7.56 -18.54
C PHE A 159 12.14 8.84 -18.85
N PRO A 160 13.35 8.95 -18.29
CA PRO A 160 14.17 10.16 -18.44
C PRO A 160 14.57 10.44 -19.90
N GLU A 161 14.60 9.41 -20.75
CA GLU A 161 14.97 9.49 -22.16
C GLU A 161 13.87 10.07 -23.08
N LEU A 162 12.60 10.04 -22.64
CA LEU A 162 11.46 10.55 -23.42
C LEU A 162 11.23 12.04 -23.15
N ASP A 163 10.61 12.74 -24.07
CA ASP A 163 10.01 14.03 -23.75
C ASP A 163 8.85 13.88 -22.76
N THR A 164 8.43 14.99 -22.15
CA THR A 164 7.44 14.95 -21.06
C THR A 164 6.09 14.34 -21.48
N ASP A 165 5.60 14.72 -22.65
CA ASP A 165 4.29 14.25 -23.12
C ASP A 165 4.34 12.77 -23.48
N ALA A 166 5.41 12.31 -24.13
CA ALA A 166 5.62 10.89 -24.43
C ALA A 166 5.80 10.06 -23.14
N ALA A 167 6.51 10.61 -22.14
CA ALA A 167 6.67 9.94 -20.85
C ALA A 167 5.33 9.78 -20.12
N ILE A 168 4.51 10.82 -20.08
CA ILE A 168 3.16 10.80 -19.50
C ILE A 168 2.27 9.80 -20.24
N GLU A 169 2.29 9.80 -21.57
CA GLU A 169 1.50 8.85 -22.37
C GLU A 169 1.93 7.40 -22.09
N LYS A 170 3.23 7.14 -22.00
CA LYS A 170 3.76 5.82 -21.70
C LYS A 170 3.37 5.36 -20.28
N LEU A 171 3.41 6.24 -19.28
CA LEU A 171 2.99 5.91 -17.93
C LEU A 171 1.48 5.66 -17.85
N TRP A 172 0.66 6.42 -18.57
CA TRP A 172 -0.77 6.13 -18.69
C TRP A 172 -1.02 4.74 -19.28
N GLN A 173 -0.29 4.37 -20.36
CA GLN A 173 -0.43 3.04 -20.93
C GLN A 173 -0.14 1.95 -19.89
N LEU A 174 0.96 2.08 -19.14
CA LEU A 174 1.30 1.13 -18.08
C LEU A 174 0.22 1.05 -17.01
N ILE A 175 -0.26 2.19 -16.49
CA ILE A 175 -1.32 2.22 -15.48
C ILE A 175 -2.58 1.51 -15.99
N PHE A 176 -3.02 1.82 -17.20
CA PHE A 176 -4.21 1.18 -17.77
C PHE A 176 -4.01 -0.33 -17.97
N ASP A 177 -2.83 -0.76 -18.38
CA ASP A 177 -2.53 -2.18 -18.60
C ASP A 177 -2.50 -2.95 -17.27
N VAL A 178 -1.77 -2.46 -16.26
CA VAL A 178 -1.66 -3.14 -14.96
C VAL A 178 -2.97 -3.06 -14.16
N CYS A 179 -3.77 -2.01 -14.38
CA CYS A 179 -5.12 -1.88 -13.82
C CYS A 179 -6.19 -2.59 -14.68
N ARG A 180 -5.82 -3.35 -15.71
CA ARG A 180 -6.75 -4.13 -16.56
C ARG A 180 -7.84 -3.30 -17.24
N VAL A 181 -7.52 -2.03 -17.57
CA VAL A 181 -8.48 -1.12 -18.22
C VAL A 181 -8.53 -1.31 -19.73
N THR A 182 -7.42 -1.78 -20.33
CA THR A 182 -7.26 -1.93 -21.78
C THR A 182 -7.93 -3.17 -22.34
N GLY A 183 -8.24 -4.18 -21.52
CA GLY A 183 -8.73 -5.50 -21.93
C GLY A 183 -10.22 -5.59 -22.28
N GLY A 184 -11.00 -4.52 -22.19
CA GLY A 184 -12.42 -4.52 -22.54
C GLY A 184 -13.32 -4.02 -21.43
N ASP A 185 -13.86 -4.89 -20.59
CA ASP A 185 -14.65 -4.54 -19.40
C ASP A 185 -13.83 -4.70 -18.12
N PRO A 186 -13.27 -3.61 -17.55
CA PRO A 186 -12.45 -3.69 -16.35
C PRO A 186 -13.16 -4.36 -15.17
N VAL A 187 -14.48 -4.17 -15.02
CA VAL A 187 -15.25 -4.74 -13.92
C VAL A 187 -15.24 -6.26 -13.97
N ASN A 188 -15.47 -6.85 -15.15
CA ASN A 188 -15.47 -8.30 -15.31
C ASN A 188 -14.05 -8.90 -15.18
N GLU A 189 -13.03 -8.21 -15.71
CA GLU A 189 -11.64 -8.65 -15.58
C GLU A 189 -11.18 -8.63 -14.13
N TRP A 190 -11.51 -7.57 -13.40
CA TRP A 190 -11.22 -7.48 -11.97
C TRP A 190 -11.99 -8.51 -11.15
N LYS A 191 -13.25 -8.78 -11.48
CA LYS A 191 -14.00 -9.85 -10.80
C LYS A 191 -13.27 -11.19 -10.90
N ALA A 192 -12.88 -11.59 -12.11
CA ALA A 192 -12.14 -12.85 -12.30
C ALA A 192 -10.78 -12.85 -11.58
N HIS A 193 -10.11 -11.69 -11.50
CA HIS A 193 -8.86 -11.53 -10.77
C HIS A 193 -9.06 -11.67 -9.26
N LEU A 194 -10.08 -11.00 -8.71
CA LEU A 194 -10.44 -11.09 -7.30
C LEU A 194 -10.85 -12.51 -6.89
N ASP A 195 -11.66 -13.19 -7.71
CA ASP A 195 -12.06 -14.59 -7.46
C ASP A 195 -10.82 -15.49 -7.36
N ARG A 196 -9.81 -15.25 -8.21
CA ARG A 196 -8.53 -15.99 -8.16
C ARG A 196 -7.74 -15.69 -6.88
N LEU A 197 -7.57 -14.41 -6.50
CA LEU A 197 -6.84 -14.05 -5.28
C LEU A 197 -7.56 -14.54 -4.03
N THR A 198 -8.89 -14.43 -3.98
CA THR A 198 -9.71 -14.98 -2.88
C THR A 198 -9.51 -16.49 -2.77
N SER A 199 -9.54 -17.23 -3.90
CA SER A 199 -9.29 -18.68 -3.89
C SER A 199 -7.88 -19.03 -3.38
N LEU A 200 -6.86 -18.21 -3.67
CA LEU A 200 -5.52 -18.40 -3.13
C LEU A 200 -5.49 -18.13 -1.60
N GLY A 201 -6.11 -17.05 -1.14
CA GLY A 201 -6.25 -16.76 0.29
C GLY A 201 -6.97 -17.90 1.06
N GLU A 202 -8.06 -18.43 0.50
CA GLU A 202 -8.77 -19.57 1.07
C GLU A 202 -7.88 -20.82 1.15
N LYS A 203 -7.11 -21.13 0.12
CA LYS A 203 -6.14 -22.24 0.14
C LYS A 203 -5.05 -22.02 1.19
N MET A 204 -4.51 -20.81 1.30
CA MET A 204 -3.52 -20.49 2.32
C MET A 204 -4.08 -20.64 3.74
N ASN A 205 -5.31 -20.19 3.98
CA ASN A 205 -6.00 -20.36 5.26
C ASN A 205 -6.24 -21.84 5.59
N ALA A 206 -6.56 -22.67 4.60
CA ALA A 206 -6.77 -24.10 4.79
C ALA A 206 -5.49 -24.88 5.16
N LEU A 207 -4.31 -24.32 4.92
CA LEU A 207 -3.02 -24.94 5.26
C LEU A 207 -2.69 -24.84 6.76
N ASP A 208 -3.30 -23.93 7.50
CA ASP A 208 -3.02 -23.65 8.92
C ASP A 208 -1.51 -23.48 9.18
N LEU A 209 -0.93 -22.48 8.55
CA LEU A 209 0.51 -22.25 8.58
C LEU A 209 0.98 -21.68 9.93
N GLU A 210 2.09 -22.20 10.44
CA GLU A 210 2.83 -21.66 11.58
C GLU A 210 3.82 -20.59 11.12
N SER A 211 4.47 -20.79 9.96
CA SER A 211 5.48 -19.89 9.41
C SER A 211 5.60 -20.03 7.90
N VAL A 212 6.19 -19.03 7.27
CA VAL A 212 6.68 -19.07 5.89
C VAL A 212 8.18 -18.85 5.86
N HIS A 213 8.86 -19.50 4.93
CA HIS A 213 10.32 -19.42 4.77
C HIS A 213 10.66 -19.04 3.34
N PHE A 214 11.47 -18.00 3.20
CA PHE A 214 11.91 -17.42 1.93
C PHE A 214 13.38 -17.72 1.68
N GLU A 215 13.67 -18.24 0.49
CA GLU A 215 15.04 -18.44 -0.03
C GLU A 215 15.15 -17.85 -1.43
N SER A 216 16.26 -17.18 -1.74
CA SER A 216 16.63 -16.77 -3.09
C SER A 216 18.13 -16.59 -3.28
N ALA A 217 18.60 -16.63 -4.54
CA ALA A 217 20.01 -16.61 -4.87
C ALA A 217 20.76 -15.33 -4.48
N ASN A 218 20.01 -14.23 -4.18
CA ASN A 218 20.60 -12.99 -3.68
C ASN A 218 21.11 -13.09 -2.23
N GLY A 219 20.89 -14.22 -1.56
CA GLY A 219 21.29 -14.48 -0.19
C GLY A 219 20.16 -14.33 0.83
N THR A 220 18.93 -14.07 0.41
CA THR A 220 17.76 -14.09 1.29
C THR A 220 17.56 -15.49 1.85
N ASP A 221 17.48 -15.57 3.19
CA ASP A 221 17.17 -16.76 3.98
C ASP A 221 16.43 -16.27 5.22
N LEU A 222 15.07 -16.18 5.12
CA LEU A 222 14.22 -15.53 6.10
C LEU A 222 13.07 -16.44 6.49
N THR A 223 12.93 -16.72 7.78
CA THR A 223 11.76 -17.38 8.36
C THR A 223 10.87 -16.36 9.04
N VAL A 224 9.60 -16.32 8.66
CA VAL A 224 8.57 -15.44 9.22
C VAL A 224 7.50 -16.29 9.91
N GLY A 225 7.48 -16.28 11.23
CA GLY A 225 6.41 -16.88 12.02
C GLY A 225 5.15 -16.02 11.93
N LEU A 226 3.98 -16.64 11.89
CA LEU A 226 2.69 -15.95 11.76
C LEU A 226 2.08 -15.63 13.12
N ALA A 227 1.31 -14.54 13.17
CA ALA A 227 0.55 -14.14 14.36
C ALA A 227 -0.43 -15.24 14.78
N GLU A 228 -0.88 -15.18 16.03
CA GLU A 228 -1.90 -16.13 16.50
C GLU A 228 -3.23 -15.88 15.77
N GLN A 229 -3.85 -16.97 15.31
CA GLN A 229 -5.08 -16.92 14.50
C GLN A 229 -4.94 -16.03 13.24
N ALA A 230 -3.76 -15.99 12.63
CA ALA A 230 -3.52 -15.24 11.40
C ALA A 230 -4.45 -15.71 10.28
N ILE A 231 -4.94 -14.74 9.51
CA ILE A 231 -5.77 -14.95 8.32
C ILE A 231 -5.00 -14.41 7.13
N TRP A 232 -4.92 -15.19 6.07
CA TRP A 232 -4.47 -14.73 4.77
C TRP A 232 -5.61 -13.99 4.08
N GLU A 233 -5.44 -12.69 3.96
CA GLU A 233 -6.33 -11.80 3.25
C GLU A 233 -5.88 -11.64 1.79
N SER A 234 -6.76 -11.13 0.95
CA SER A 234 -6.50 -10.87 -0.45
C SER A 234 -7.06 -9.51 -0.86
N ALA A 235 -6.84 -9.14 -2.07
CA ALA A 235 -7.08 -7.85 -2.74
C ALA A 235 -8.25 -6.97 -2.28
N GLY A 236 -9.32 -7.51 -1.73
CA GLY A 236 -10.51 -6.74 -1.37
C GLY A 236 -10.83 -6.84 0.11
N SER A 237 -11.45 -5.79 0.65
CA SER A 237 -11.90 -5.75 2.03
C SER A 237 -13.40 -5.48 2.13
N LYS A 238 -13.97 -5.60 3.33
CA LYS A 238 -15.35 -5.22 3.64
C LYS A 238 -15.36 -4.31 4.84
N ASN A 239 -16.08 -3.20 4.72
CA ASN A 239 -16.27 -2.33 5.88
C ASN A 239 -17.18 -2.97 6.94
N GLU A 240 -17.31 -2.32 8.10
CA GLU A 240 -18.14 -2.81 9.22
C GLU A 240 -19.62 -3.03 8.87
N LYS A 241 -20.11 -2.45 7.75
CA LYS A 241 -21.46 -2.66 7.20
C LYS A 241 -21.51 -3.77 6.15
N GLY A 242 -20.39 -4.48 5.90
CA GLY A 242 -20.28 -5.54 4.92
C GLY A 242 -20.16 -5.05 3.46
N VAL A 243 -19.91 -3.76 3.24
CA VAL A 243 -19.72 -3.20 1.88
C VAL A 243 -18.31 -3.52 1.40
N PHE A 244 -18.24 -4.24 0.28
CA PHE A 244 -16.97 -4.59 -0.38
C PHE A 244 -16.33 -3.36 -1.03
N PHE A 245 -15.01 -3.26 -0.95
CA PHE A 245 -14.19 -2.24 -1.62
C PHE A 245 -12.79 -2.76 -1.91
N LEU A 246 -12.04 -2.08 -2.78
CA LEU A 246 -10.63 -2.38 -3.07
C LEU A 246 -9.75 -1.29 -2.47
N PRO A 247 -8.96 -1.59 -1.43
CA PRO A 247 -8.04 -0.61 -0.84
C PRO A 247 -7.01 -0.09 -1.84
N ASN A 248 -6.37 -0.98 -2.58
CA ASN A 248 -5.30 -0.65 -3.52
C ASN A 248 -5.66 -1.03 -4.96
N ILE A 249 -5.42 -0.11 -5.90
CA ILE A 249 -5.60 -0.34 -7.34
C ILE A 249 -4.31 0.09 -8.07
N PRO A 250 -3.55 -0.86 -8.63
CA PRO A 250 -3.79 -2.31 -8.67
C PRO A 250 -3.43 -3.04 -7.38
N THR A 251 -3.82 -4.33 -7.27
CA THR A 251 -3.37 -5.26 -6.23
C THR A 251 -3.22 -6.67 -6.80
N GLU A 252 -2.19 -7.40 -6.40
CA GLU A 252 -1.81 -8.74 -6.90
C GLU A 252 -1.46 -9.71 -5.76
N GLU A 253 -1.69 -9.31 -4.52
CA GLU A 253 -1.17 -9.95 -3.32
C GLU A 253 -2.16 -10.85 -2.58
N VAL A 254 -1.58 -11.79 -1.81
CA VAL A 254 -2.22 -12.47 -0.68
C VAL A 254 -1.29 -12.27 0.51
N PHE A 255 -1.78 -11.69 1.60
CA PHE A 255 -0.95 -11.21 2.70
C PHE A 255 -1.52 -11.58 4.07
N THR A 256 -0.67 -11.52 5.10
CA THR A 256 -1.06 -11.81 6.49
C THR A 256 -0.15 -11.10 7.48
N ALA A 257 -0.53 -11.12 8.77
CA ALA A 257 0.30 -10.59 9.84
C ALA A 257 1.36 -11.60 10.30
N PRO A 258 2.65 -11.20 10.32
CA PRO A 258 3.69 -11.92 11.03
C PRO A 258 3.52 -11.77 12.55
N HIS A 259 4.10 -12.71 13.30
CA HIS A 259 4.30 -12.55 14.73
C HIS A 259 5.53 -11.70 14.98
N LYS A 260 5.39 -10.56 15.63
CA LYS A 260 6.44 -9.56 15.82
C LYS A 260 7.76 -10.11 16.39
N ASP A 261 7.71 -11.18 17.19
CA ASP A 261 8.88 -11.76 17.88
C ASP A 261 9.36 -13.09 17.25
N LYS A 262 8.79 -13.52 16.11
CA LYS A 262 9.11 -14.81 15.47
C LYS A 262 9.59 -14.62 14.02
N VAL A 263 10.53 -13.71 13.82
CA VAL A 263 11.16 -13.47 12.51
C VAL A 263 12.65 -13.59 12.68
N ASP A 264 13.29 -14.51 11.94
CA ASP A 264 14.72 -14.79 12.02
C ASP A 264 15.31 -14.96 10.62
N GLY A 265 16.51 -14.45 10.42
CA GLY A 265 17.25 -14.58 9.18
C GLY A 265 17.65 -13.26 8.53
N ILE A 266 18.07 -13.33 7.29
CA ILE A 266 18.50 -12.17 6.49
C ILE A 266 17.63 -12.03 5.24
N VAL A 267 17.31 -10.79 4.87
CA VAL A 267 16.59 -10.49 3.65
C VAL A 267 17.26 -9.36 2.88
N TYR A 268 17.27 -9.50 1.56
CA TYR A 268 17.78 -8.52 0.62
C TYR A 268 16.64 -7.92 -0.18
N GLY A 269 16.62 -6.59 -0.28
CA GLY A 269 15.68 -5.88 -1.13
C GLY A 269 15.96 -6.14 -2.61
N THR A 270 14.90 -6.43 -3.36
CA THR A 270 14.98 -6.73 -4.80
C THR A 270 14.63 -5.54 -5.69
N LYS A 271 13.96 -4.55 -5.13
CA LYS A 271 13.61 -3.30 -5.82
C LYS A 271 13.96 -2.10 -4.94
N PRO A 272 14.34 -0.95 -5.53
CA PRO A 272 14.41 0.31 -4.80
C PRO A 272 13.01 0.74 -4.35
N TYR A 273 12.93 1.49 -3.27
CA TYR A 273 11.67 2.11 -2.83
C TYR A 273 11.89 3.55 -2.37
N VAL A 274 10.81 4.31 -2.30
CA VAL A 274 10.83 5.73 -1.93
C VAL A 274 10.23 5.91 -0.54
N PHE A 275 11.02 6.41 0.39
CA PHE A 275 10.56 6.77 1.72
C PHE A 275 10.70 8.27 1.96
N ASN A 276 9.63 8.95 2.36
CA ASN A 276 9.61 10.40 2.56
C ASN A 276 10.17 11.20 1.36
N GLY A 277 9.89 10.77 0.12
CA GLY A 277 10.36 11.43 -1.10
C GLY A 277 11.87 11.28 -1.36
N GLN A 278 12.52 10.29 -0.77
CA GLN A 278 13.93 9.97 -0.98
C GLN A 278 14.09 8.47 -1.25
N LEU A 279 15.10 8.10 -2.06
CA LEU A 279 15.30 6.72 -2.52
C LEU A 279 16.11 5.90 -1.53
N ILE A 280 15.70 4.63 -1.33
CA ILE A 280 16.49 3.57 -0.70
C ILE A 280 16.68 2.44 -1.72
N LYS A 281 17.93 2.00 -1.93
CA LYS A 281 18.28 0.98 -2.92
C LYS A 281 19.28 -0.04 -2.37
N GLY A 282 19.11 -1.31 -2.78
CA GLY A 282 20.04 -2.38 -2.44
C GLY A 282 20.15 -2.60 -0.94
N PHE A 283 19.02 -2.54 -0.24
CA PHE A 283 18.97 -2.72 1.21
C PHE A 283 19.09 -4.19 1.60
N HIS A 284 19.58 -4.42 2.80
CA HIS A 284 19.46 -5.69 3.50
C HIS A 284 19.14 -5.42 4.97
N VAL A 285 18.45 -6.37 5.58
CA VAL A 285 18.19 -6.38 7.03
C VAL A 285 18.34 -7.78 7.58
N THR A 286 18.86 -7.86 8.82
CA THR A 286 18.94 -9.10 9.57
C THR A 286 18.00 -9.03 10.76
N PHE A 287 17.17 -10.04 10.87
CA PHE A 287 16.23 -10.21 11.98
C PHE A 287 16.75 -11.25 12.98
N LYS A 288 16.52 -10.97 14.25
CA LYS A 288 16.71 -11.91 15.35
C LYS A 288 15.60 -11.75 16.37
N ASP A 289 14.90 -12.86 16.67
CA ASP A 289 13.74 -12.85 17.58
C ASP A 289 12.73 -11.73 17.22
N GLY A 290 12.42 -11.58 15.91
CA GLY A 290 11.49 -10.62 15.34
C GLY A 290 12.01 -9.19 15.14
N LYS A 291 13.18 -8.85 15.71
CA LYS A 291 13.70 -7.48 15.68
C LYS A 291 14.85 -7.33 14.67
N VAL A 292 14.86 -6.21 13.94
CA VAL A 292 16.00 -5.81 13.10
C VAL A 292 17.20 -5.53 13.99
N VAL A 293 18.27 -6.35 13.84
CA VAL A 293 19.52 -6.26 14.59
C VAL A 293 20.67 -5.70 13.74
N ASP A 294 20.57 -5.81 12.43
CA ASP A 294 21.54 -5.23 11.48
C ASP A 294 20.82 -4.78 10.20
N HIS A 295 21.30 -3.71 9.57
CA HIS A 295 20.75 -3.18 8.34
C HIS A 295 21.79 -2.40 7.55
N GLY A 296 21.60 -2.34 6.23
CA GLY A 296 22.40 -1.52 5.33
C GLY A 296 21.71 -1.32 3.99
N ALA A 297 22.25 -0.43 3.18
CA ALA A 297 21.81 -0.19 1.81
C ALA A 297 22.96 0.35 0.95
N GLU A 298 22.89 0.12 -0.36
CA GLU A 298 23.82 0.74 -1.33
C GLU A 298 23.60 2.24 -1.41
N GLU A 299 22.32 2.68 -1.33
CA GLU A 299 21.89 4.08 -1.31
C GLU A 299 20.80 4.24 -0.25
N GLY A 300 20.86 5.32 0.54
CA GLY A 300 19.84 5.64 1.54
C GLY A 300 19.95 4.86 2.86
N ALA A 301 21.13 4.31 3.22
CA ALA A 301 21.33 3.56 4.48
C ALA A 301 20.93 4.37 5.72
N ASP A 302 21.30 5.67 5.80
CA ASP A 302 20.89 6.55 6.89
C ASP A 302 19.36 6.78 6.92
N LEU A 303 18.74 6.78 5.75
CA LEU A 303 17.29 6.93 5.62
C LEU A 303 16.56 5.67 6.11
N LEU A 304 17.06 4.48 5.76
CA LEU A 304 16.60 3.21 6.30
C LEU A 304 16.73 3.17 7.83
N GLY A 305 17.89 3.62 8.37
CA GLY A 305 18.07 3.73 9.82
C GLY A 305 17.02 4.63 10.48
N ARG A 306 16.71 5.80 9.88
CA ARG A 306 15.66 6.71 10.39
C ARG A 306 14.25 6.11 10.29
N LEU A 307 13.97 5.31 9.26
CA LEU A 307 12.71 4.57 9.16
C LEU A 307 12.59 3.61 10.33
N LEU A 308 13.61 2.78 10.57
CA LEU A 308 13.65 1.79 11.64
C LEU A 308 13.66 2.40 13.05
N ASP A 309 14.07 3.67 13.20
CA ASP A 309 14.09 4.41 14.46
C ASP A 309 12.85 5.31 14.66
N THR A 310 11.82 5.18 13.81
CA THR A 310 10.60 6.00 13.93
C THR A 310 9.88 5.79 15.27
N ASP A 311 9.73 4.54 15.67
CA ASP A 311 9.25 4.09 16.98
C ASP A 311 9.73 2.66 17.27
N GLU A 312 9.36 2.09 18.41
CA GLU A 312 9.79 0.74 18.80
C GLU A 312 9.29 -0.32 17.81
N GLY A 313 8.05 -0.20 17.32
CA GLY A 313 7.46 -1.15 16.37
C GLY A 313 8.06 -1.07 14.97
N ALA A 314 8.72 0.02 14.60
CA ALA A 314 9.32 0.19 13.27
C ALA A 314 10.47 -0.80 12.99
N ARG A 315 11.07 -1.39 14.04
CA ARG A 315 12.11 -2.45 13.92
C ARG A 315 11.55 -3.86 13.80
N HIS A 316 10.24 -4.01 13.76
CA HIS A 316 9.53 -5.27 13.54
C HIS A 316 8.72 -5.19 12.27
N ILE A 317 8.37 -6.33 11.70
CA ILE A 317 7.48 -6.36 10.54
C ILE A 317 6.03 -6.54 10.97
N GLY A 318 5.13 -5.90 10.25
CA GLY A 318 3.69 -5.95 10.44
C GLY A 318 2.95 -6.70 9.33
N GLU A 319 3.64 -6.98 8.22
CA GLU A 319 3.06 -7.68 7.09
C GLU A 319 4.07 -8.60 6.40
N VAL A 320 3.56 -9.70 5.87
CA VAL A 320 4.22 -10.55 4.88
C VAL A 320 3.23 -10.81 3.74
N ALA A 321 3.62 -10.44 2.53
CA ALA A 321 2.79 -10.53 1.34
C ALA A 321 3.42 -11.40 0.25
N LEU A 322 2.59 -12.21 -0.40
CA LEU A 322 2.96 -13.14 -1.45
C LEU A 322 2.41 -12.64 -2.80
N VAL A 323 3.31 -12.19 -3.66
CA VAL A 323 3.02 -11.69 -5.01
C VAL A 323 3.85 -12.47 -6.01
N PRO A 324 3.25 -13.10 -7.04
CA PRO A 324 4.03 -13.89 -7.98
C PRO A 324 4.84 -13.00 -8.93
N ALA A 325 6.03 -13.45 -9.31
CA ALA A 325 6.87 -12.80 -10.34
C ALA A 325 6.14 -12.67 -11.70
N SER A 326 5.05 -13.40 -11.89
CA SER A 326 4.16 -13.27 -13.05
C SER A 326 3.17 -12.10 -12.95
N SER A 327 3.22 -11.29 -11.88
CA SER A 327 2.43 -10.05 -11.77
C SER A 327 2.57 -9.17 -13.02
N PRO A 328 1.49 -8.58 -13.54
CA PRO A 328 1.57 -7.68 -14.70
C PRO A 328 2.47 -6.49 -14.42
N ILE A 329 2.59 -6.05 -13.18
CA ILE A 329 3.48 -4.96 -12.78
C ILE A 329 4.94 -5.40 -12.96
N ASN A 330 5.33 -6.56 -12.45
CA ASN A 330 6.68 -7.09 -12.65
C ASN A 330 6.99 -7.35 -14.14
N ARG A 331 6.04 -7.94 -14.88
CA ARG A 331 6.18 -8.21 -16.32
C ARG A 331 6.32 -6.95 -17.17
N SER A 332 5.86 -5.80 -16.70
CA SER A 332 6.07 -4.52 -17.38
C SER A 332 7.54 -4.15 -17.48
N GLY A 333 8.39 -4.73 -16.63
CA GLY A 333 9.81 -4.41 -16.50
C GLY A 333 10.06 -2.99 -15.97
N ALA A 334 9.02 -2.25 -15.60
CA ALA A 334 9.13 -0.89 -15.08
C ALA A 334 9.28 -0.90 -13.56
N LEU A 335 10.08 0.04 -13.06
CA LEU A 335 10.09 0.45 -11.66
C LEU A 335 9.25 1.73 -11.57
N PHE A 336 8.17 1.69 -10.81
CA PHE A 336 7.23 2.81 -10.74
C PHE A 336 7.68 3.90 -9.78
N TYR A 337 8.60 3.64 -8.85
CA TYR A 337 8.94 4.56 -7.75
C TYR A 337 7.69 4.97 -6.95
N SER A 338 6.74 4.06 -6.84
CA SER A 338 5.49 4.22 -6.12
C SER A 338 5.14 2.91 -5.45
N THR A 339 5.04 2.91 -4.12
CA THR A 339 4.75 1.72 -3.30
C THR A 339 3.50 1.01 -3.80
N LEU A 340 2.42 1.74 -4.11
CA LEU A 340 1.18 1.18 -4.66
C LEU A 340 1.38 0.19 -5.83
N PHE A 341 2.36 0.44 -6.70
CA PHE A 341 2.67 -0.46 -7.81
C PHE A 341 3.78 -1.44 -7.46
N ASP A 342 4.86 -0.94 -6.90
CA ASP A 342 6.09 -1.71 -6.74
C ASP A 342 5.93 -2.83 -5.70
N GLU A 343 5.11 -2.66 -4.65
CA GLU A 343 4.72 -3.73 -3.71
C GLU A 343 3.99 -4.87 -4.43
N ASN A 344 3.16 -4.55 -5.41
CA ASN A 344 2.40 -5.50 -6.21
C ASN A 344 3.22 -6.11 -7.38
N ALA A 345 4.50 -5.78 -7.50
CA ALA A 345 5.43 -6.39 -8.43
C ALA A 345 6.17 -7.60 -7.86
N ALA A 346 6.27 -7.75 -6.53
CA ALA A 346 7.05 -8.80 -5.88
C ALA A 346 6.52 -9.11 -4.48
N CYS A 347 6.83 -10.31 -3.97
CA CYS A 347 6.65 -10.56 -2.53
C CYS A 347 7.33 -9.47 -1.72
N HIS A 348 6.68 -9.03 -0.64
CA HIS A 348 7.18 -7.95 0.19
C HIS A 348 6.93 -8.23 1.68
N ILE A 349 7.58 -7.44 2.51
CA ILE A 349 7.32 -7.34 3.94
C ILE A 349 7.07 -5.86 4.25
N ALA A 350 6.24 -5.56 5.26
CA ALA A 350 6.10 -4.19 5.75
C ALA A 350 6.77 -4.02 7.10
N PHE A 351 7.62 -3.00 7.23
CA PHE A 351 8.05 -2.54 8.55
C PHE A 351 6.92 -1.80 9.25
N GLY A 352 6.73 -2.08 10.55
CA GLY A 352 5.78 -1.35 11.36
C GLY A 352 4.47 -2.07 11.63
N ALA A 353 3.34 -1.35 11.57
CA ALA A 353 2.05 -1.82 12.07
C ALA A 353 1.46 -2.97 11.25
N SER A 354 0.86 -3.95 11.94
CA SER A 354 0.02 -4.96 11.30
C SER A 354 -1.39 -4.44 11.03
N TYR A 355 -2.05 -4.95 9.99
CA TYR A 355 -3.46 -4.70 9.74
C TYR A 355 -4.33 -5.60 10.64
N PRO A 356 -5.24 -5.04 11.44
CA PRO A 356 -6.10 -5.85 12.34
C PRO A 356 -6.92 -6.91 11.61
N GLY A 357 -7.34 -6.68 10.37
CA GLY A 357 -8.09 -7.63 9.54
C GLY A 357 -7.38 -8.95 9.28
N THR A 358 -6.04 -9.00 9.42
CA THR A 358 -5.24 -10.20 9.16
C THR A 358 -5.18 -11.20 10.33
N THR A 359 -6.04 -11.06 11.35
CA THR A 359 -6.28 -12.06 12.40
C THR A 359 -7.77 -12.22 12.66
N GLU A 360 -8.21 -13.40 13.07
CA GLU A 360 -9.63 -13.71 13.26
C GLU A 360 -10.31 -12.74 14.23
N GLY A 361 -11.33 -12.02 13.73
CA GLY A 361 -12.06 -11.00 14.52
C GLY A 361 -11.23 -9.77 14.92
N GLY A 362 -10.05 -9.58 14.32
CA GLY A 362 -9.07 -8.57 14.74
C GLY A 362 -9.55 -7.12 14.68
N THR A 363 -10.43 -6.77 13.74
CA THR A 363 -11.02 -5.41 13.65
C THR A 363 -11.87 -5.02 14.86
N GLY A 364 -12.29 -6.00 15.67
CA GLY A 364 -13.02 -5.79 16.94
C GLY A 364 -12.13 -5.82 18.17
N LEU A 365 -10.82 -6.04 18.04
CA LEU A 365 -9.88 -6.16 19.14
C LEU A 365 -9.25 -4.81 19.51
N THR A 366 -8.84 -4.66 20.79
CA THR A 366 -8.02 -3.55 21.23
C THR A 366 -6.55 -3.75 20.78
N LYS A 367 -5.75 -2.67 20.83
CA LYS A 367 -4.31 -2.74 20.51
C LYS A 367 -3.58 -3.77 21.37
N GLU A 368 -3.89 -3.80 22.66
CA GLU A 368 -3.31 -4.75 23.61
C GLU A 368 -3.68 -6.21 23.26
N GLN A 369 -4.93 -6.46 22.88
CA GLN A 369 -5.37 -7.78 22.43
C GLN A 369 -4.71 -8.22 21.11
N LEU A 370 -4.46 -7.28 20.18
CA LEU A 370 -3.71 -7.55 18.96
C LEU A 370 -2.24 -7.88 19.27
N GLU A 371 -1.62 -7.14 20.20
CA GLU A 371 -0.25 -7.42 20.66
C GLU A 371 -0.14 -8.79 21.35
N GLU A 372 -1.13 -9.21 22.14
CA GLU A 372 -1.19 -10.56 22.75
C GLU A 372 -1.20 -11.66 21.68
N ARG A 373 -1.73 -11.39 20.48
CA ARG A 373 -1.67 -12.28 19.32
C ARG A 373 -0.34 -12.22 18.55
N GLY A 374 0.58 -11.40 19.01
CA GLY A 374 1.88 -11.20 18.37
C GLY A 374 1.87 -10.19 17.21
N MET A 375 0.76 -9.46 17.00
CA MET A 375 0.69 -8.43 15.97
C MET A 375 1.44 -7.17 16.38
N ASN A 376 2.18 -6.60 15.44
CA ASN A 376 3.01 -5.43 15.71
C ASN A 376 2.22 -4.12 15.65
N GLN A 377 2.56 -3.19 16.55
CA GLN A 377 1.99 -1.84 16.60
C GLN A 377 3.07 -0.82 16.29
N SER A 378 2.78 0.11 15.41
CA SER A 378 3.68 1.22 15.03
C SER A 378 2.87 2.38 14.46
N THR A 379 3.53 3.54 14.34
CA THR A 379 2.99 4.70 13.62
C THR A 379 3.28 4.67 12.12
N ILE A 380 4.09 3.71 11.67
CA ILE A 380 4.37 3.47 10.25
C ILE A 380 3.84 2.11 9.80
N HIS A 381 3.69 1.97 8.51
CA HIS A 381 3.55 0.74 7.75
C HIS A 381 4.23 1.01 6.41
N GLU A 382 5.33 0.32 6.13
CA GLU A 382 6.19 0.65 4.99
C GLU A 382 6.64 -0.62 4.27
N ASP A 383 6.13 -0.81 3.06
CA ASP A 383 6.34 -2.01 2.25
C ASP A 383 7.68 -1.96 1.53
N VAL A 384 8.41 -3.08 1.59
CA VAL A 384 9.72 -3.24 0.96
C VAL A 384 9.79 -4.57 0.22
N MET A 385 10.12 -4.51 -1.06
CA MET A 385 10.07 -5.64 -1.97
C MET A 385 11.29 -6.57 -1.77
N ILE A 386 10.99 -7.85 -1.56
CA ILE A 386 11.98 -8.91 -1.27
C ILE A 386 11.89 -10.08 -2.26
N GLY A 387 10.80 -10.19 -3.01
CA GLY A 387 10.59 -11.29 -3.96
C GLY A 387 11.47 -11.19 -5.20
N ALA A 388 12.01 -12.30 -5.64
CA ALA A 388 12.82 -12.46 -6.85
C ALA A 388 12.23 -13.51 -7.79
N GLU A 389 12.68 -13.55 -9.05
CA GLU A 389 12.21 -14.54 -10.04
C GLU A 389 12.64 -15.98 -9.69
N ASP A 390 13.67 -16.14 -8.87
CA ASP A 390 14.16 -17.43 -8.37
C ASP A 390 13.68 -17.75 -6.96
N SER A 391 12.83 -16.93 -6.36
CA SER A 391 12.33 -17.15 -5.00
C SER A 391 11.69 -18.52 -4.85
N HIS A 392 12.13 -19.24 -3.82
CA HIS A 392 11.54 -20.46 -3.32
C HIS A 392 10.92 -20.16 -1.95
N ILE A 393 9.61 -20.42 -1.81
CA ILE A 393 8.90 -20.17 -0.56
C ILE A 393 8.22 -21.44 -0.10
N THR A 394 8.45 -21.80 1.16
CA THR A 394 7.78 -22.93 1.81
C THR A 394 6.97 -22.45 3.02
N GLY A 395 5.89 -23.15 3.30
CA GLY A 395 5.06 -22.95 4.48
C GLY A 395 5.19 -24.15 5.44
N LYS A 396 5.44 -23.89 6.71
CA LYS A 396 5.37 -24.92 7.76
C LYS A 396 3.98 -24.86 8.39
N CYS A 397 3.24 -25.94 8.28
CA CYS A 397 1.93 -26.11 8.91
C CYS A 397 2.06 -26.39 10.40
N ARG A 398 1.06 -26.07 11.22
CA ARG A 398 1.04 -26.36 12.66
C ARG A 398 1.05 -27.87 12.97
N ASP A 399 0.62 -28.73 12.04
CA ASP A 399 0.73 -30.20 12.14
C ASP A 399 2.12 -30.75 11.77
N GLY A 400 3.07 -29.88 11.46
CA GLY A 400 4.47 -30.21 11.14
C GLY A 400 4.75 -30.51 9.66
N ARG A 401 3.73 -30.53 8.78
CA ARG A 401 3.97 -30.65 7.34
C ARG A 401 4.65 -29.40 6.81
N VAL A 402 5.52 -29.58 5.80
CA VAL A 402 6.08 -28.48 5.01
C VAL A 402 5.48 -28.55 3.61
N VAL A 403 4.96 -27.45 3.16
CA VAL A 403 4.27 -27.30 1.85
C VAL A 403 5.04 -26.26 1.03
N GLU A 404 5.30 -26.59 -0.24
CA GLU A 404 5.87 -25.62 -1.16
C GLU A 404 4.77 -24.66 -1.63
N LEU A 405 5.01 -23.35 -1.46
CA LEU A 405 4.08 -22.29 -1.85
C LEU A 405 4.48 -21.66 -3.17
N PHE A 406 5.79 -21.39 -3.33
CA PHE A 406 6.38 -20.79 -4.54
C PHE A 406 7.59 -21.61 -5.01
N ARG A 407 7.70 -21.71 -6.32
CA ARG A 407 8.89 -22.19 -7.02
C ARG A 407 9.21 -21.24 -8.16
N ASN A 408 10.47 -20.81 -8.25
CA ASN A 408 10.91 -19.86 -9.28
C ASN A 408 9.99 -18.62 -9.32
N GLY A 409 9.71 -18.06 -8.15
CA GLY A 409 8.93 -16.82 -7.99
C GLY A 409 7.42 -16.93 -8.32
N VAL A 410 6.87 -18.12 -8.54
CA VAL A 410 5.44 -18.29 -8.88
C VAL A 410 4.74 -19.31 -7.99
N TRP A 411 3.43 -19.14 -7.81
CA TRP A 411 2.58 -20.05 -7.05
C TRP A 411 2.63 -21.47 -7.61
N VAL A 412 2.68 -22.46 -6.70
CA VAL A 412 2.57 -23.89 -7.01
C VAL A 412 1.37 -24.56 -6.31
N LEU A 413 0.49 -23.77 -5.66
CA LEU A 413 -0.75 -24.20 -4.98
C LEU A 413 -1.92 -24.42 -5.94
#